data_121b0c1ef44cfb3fe6e37d52ca2fba2e
#
_entry.id   121b0c1ef44cfb3fe6e37d52ca2fba2e
#
_cell.length_a   1.000
_cell.length_b   1.000
_cell.length_c   1.000
_cell.angle_alpha   90.00
_cell.angle_beta   90.00
_cell.angle_gamma   90.00
#
_symmetry.space_group_name_H-M   'P 1'
#
loop_
_entity.id
_entity.type
_entity.pdbx_description
1 polymer ?
#
loop_
_entity_poly.entity_id
_entity_poly.type
_entity_poly.pdbx_seq_one_letter_code
_entity_poly.pdbx_strand_id
1 'polypeptide(L)'
;MNTQETIIQLKELKLKGMANTLESLMTLPVQSRPSFDFAIAKMVEAEILERKERKTEMFLKTSKLRYSAMIEDVACGAERNITTEQLAALADCSFIRRHENLLIQGKCGCGKTFLACAIGRQACTLGFRTVYLNMNRFIEKITLSKLDNTFLKMITSLEKNDLIISVSYTHLR
;
A
#
# COMPACT_ATOMS: atom_id res chain seq x y z
N MET A 1 -17.01 -33.34 15.98
CA MET A 1 -16.15 -32.43 15.20
C MET A 1 -14.95 -32.09 16.04
N ASN A 2 -13.77 -32.38 15.57
CA ASN A 2 -12.53 -32.07 16.31
C ASN A 2 -12.11 -30.62 15.95
N THR A 3 -11.78 -29.82 16.94
CA THR A 3 -11.34 -28.42 16.76
C THR A 3 -10.16 -28.31 15.79
N GLN A 4 -9.28 -29.31 15.79
CA GLN A 4 -8.15 -29.39 14.87
C GLN A 4 -8.61 -29.47 13.40
N GLU A 5 -9.64 -30.24 13.11
CA GLU A 5 -10.24 -30.33 11.77
C GLU A 5 -10.84 -29.01 11.34
N THR A 6 -11.49 -28.30 12.28
CA THR A 6 -12.03 -26.95 11.98
C THR A 6 -10.92 -25.96 11.64
N ILE A 7 -9.79 -25.99 12.34
CA ILE A 7 -8.63 -25.13 12.03
C ILE A 7 -8.07 -25.43 10.62
N ILE A 8 -7.99 -26.72 10.27
CA ILE A 8 -7.53 -27.13 8.93
C ILE A 8 -8.50 -26.63 7.86
N GLN A 9 -9.81 -26.82 8.05
CA GLN A 9 -10.83 -26.33 7.12
C GLN A 9 -10.79 -24.80 6.94
N LEU A 10 -10.59 -24.03 8.02
CA LEU A 10 -10.44 -22.59 7.94
C LEU A 10 -9.20 -22.21 7.12
N LYS A 11 -8.09 -22.92 7.27
CA LYS A 11 -6.87 -22.71 6.46
C LYS A 11 -7.09 -23.05 4.99
N GLU A 12 -7.79 -24.13 4.68
CA GLU A 12 -8.18 -24.51 3.30
C GLU A 12 -9.08 -23.46 2.64
N LEU A 13 -10.03 -22.91 3.40
CA LEU A 13 -10.90 -21.81 2.97
C LEU A 13 -10.16 -20.45 2.89
N LYS A 14 -8.84 -20.43 3.15
CA LYS A 14 -7.99 -19.21 3.16
C LYS A 14 -8.41 -18.18 4.22
N LEU A 15 -9.04 -18.62 5.31
CA LEU A 15 -9.43 -17.80 6.46
C LEU A 15 -8.33 -17.88 7.54
N LYS A 16 -7.13 -17.39 7.21
CA LYS A 16 -5.95 -17.52 8.07
C LYS A 16 -6.08 -16.77 9.39
N GLY A 17 -6.64 -15.55 9.37
CA GLY A 17 -6.85 -14.75 10.58
C GLY A 17 -7.77 -15.44 11.56
N MET A 18 -8.87 -16.02 11.07
CA MET A 18 -9.78 -16.82 11.89
C MET A 18 -9.11 -18.08 12.44
N ALA A 19 -8.36 -18.81 11.61
CA ALA A 19 -7.67 -20.03 12.01
C ALA A 19 -6.65 -19.76 13.12
N ASN A 20 -5.80 -18.74 12.96
CA ASN A 20 -4.79 -18.35 13.95
C ASN A 20 -5.42 -17.90 15.27
N THR A 21 -6.52 -17.13 15.19
CA THR A 21 -7.23 -16.69 16.40
C THR A 21 -7.88 -17.88 17.13
N LEU A 22 -8.51 -18.81 16.42
CA LEU A 22 -9.08 -20.01 17.02
C LEU A 22 -7.98 -20.86 17.69
N GLU A 23 -6.84 -21.05 17.03
CA GLU A 23 -5.69 -21.76 17.57
C GLU A 23 -5.18 -21.10 18.86
N SER A 24 -5.05 -19.77 18.88
CA SER A 24 -4.66 -19.00 20.07
C SER A 24 -5.67 -19.12 21.21
N LEU A 25 -6.98 -19.08 20.91
CA LEU A 25 -8.02 -19.22 21.93
C LEU A 25 -8.04 -20.63 22.55
N MET A 26 -7.66 -21.66 21.80
CA MET A 26 -7.59 -23.05 22.30
C MET A 26 -6.40 -23.28 23.22
N THR A 27 -5.33 -22.49 23.13
CA THR A 27 -4.20 -22.57 24.07
C THR A 27 -4.53 -21.99 25.45
N LEU A 28 -5.62 -21.20 25.57
CA LEU A 28 -6.03 -20.61 26.83
C LEU A 28 -6.69 -21.66 27.75
N PRO A 29 -6.46 -21.58 29.09
CA PRO A 29 -7.19 -22.36 30.07
C PRO A 29 -8.70 -22.17 29.92
N VAL A 30 -9.49 -23.22 30.15
CA VAL A 30 -10.96 -23.17 29.95
C VAL A 30 -11.62 -22.04 30.71
N GLN A 31 -11.13 -21.69 31.89
CA GLN A 31 -11.65 -20.60 32.74
C GLN A 31 -11.35 -19.20 32.16
N SER A 32 -10.34 -19.07 31.30
CA SER A 32 -9.93 -17.80 30.70
C SER A 32 -10.43 -17.64 29.26
N ARG A 33 -11.19 -18.59 28.75
CA ARG A 33 -11.76 -18.50 27.40
C ARG A 33 -12.87 -17.49 27.36
N PRO A 34 -12.90 -16.59 26.36
CA PRO A 34 -13.98 -15.64 26.20
C PRO A 34 -15.31 -16.35 25.88
N SER A 35 -16.41 -15.60 26.02
CA SER A 35 -17.71 -16.08 25.56
C SER A 35 -17.70 -16.42 24.07
N PHE A 36 -18.60 -17.28 23.65
CA PHE A 36 -18.68 -17.72 22.25
C PHE A 36 -18.84 -16.54 21.28
N ASP A 37 -19.74 -15.60 21.58
CA ASP A 37 -19.99 -14.43 20.74
C ASP A 37 -18.74 -13.54 20.61
N PHE A 38 -18.03 -13.34 21.71
CA PHE A 38 -16.77 -12.58 21.70
C PHE A 38 -15.67 -13.28 20.93
N ALA A 39 -15.58 -14.61 21.04
CA ALA A 39 -14.61 -15.41 20.28
C ALA A 39 -14.85 -15.28 18.76
N ILE A 40 -16.11 -15.40 18.32
CA ILE A 40 -16.46 -15.22 16.90
C ILE A 40 -16.14 -13.81 16.44
N ALA A 41 -16.53 -12.79 17.20
CA ALA A 41 -16.23 -11.39 16.84
C ALA A 41 -14.72 -11.17 16.66
N LYS A 42 -13.89 -11.68 17.58
CA LYS A 42 -12.42 -11.63 17.45
C LYS A 42 -11.89 -12.35 16.22
N MET A 43 -12.43 -13.51 15.90
CA MET A 43 -12.02 -14.27 14.72
C MET A 43 -12.33 -13.52 13.44
N VAL A 44 -13.50 -12.90 13.34
CA VAL A 44 -13.91 -12.09 12.18
C VAL A 44 -13.02 -10.84 12.04
N GLU A 45 -12.77 -10.15 13.15
CA GLU A 45 -11.89 -8.96 13.16
C GLU A 45 -10.47 -9.31 12.70
N ALA A 46 -9.92 -10.41 13.21
CA ALA A 46 -8.60 -10.90 12.82
C ALA A 46 -8.52 -11.25 11.32
N GLU A 47 -9.58 -11.84 10.76
CA GLU A 47 -9.62 -12.14 9.32
C GLU A 47 -9.69 -10.87 8.46
N ILE A 48 -10.47 -9.88 8.89
CA ILE A 48 -10.55 -8.57 8.21
C ILE A 48 -9.17 -7.90 8.20
N LEU A 49 -8.46 -7.91 9.34
CA LEU A 49 -7.13 -7.34 9.48
C LEU A 49 -6.12 -8.07 8.58
N GLU A 50 -6.08 -9.39 8.63
CA GLU A 50 -5.20 -10.23 7.80
C GLU A 50 -5.41 -9.95 6.29
N ARG A 51 -6.67 -9.82 5.86
CA ARG A 51 -6.97 -9.49 4.45
C ARG A 51 -6.51 -8.10 4.07
N LYS A 52 -6.67 -7.12 4.98
CA LYS A 52 -6.21 -5.76 4.78
C LYS A 52 -4.68 -5.71 4.65
N GLU A 53 -3.97 -6.37 5.55
CA GLU A 53 -2.50 -6.44 5.53
C GLU A 53 -1.99 -7.10 4.25
N ARG A 54 -2.54 -8.24 3.87
CA ARG A 54 -2.18 -8.93 2.61
C ARG A 54 -2.42 -8.06 1.38
N LYS A 55 -3.53 -7.30 1.35
CA LYS A 55 -3.82 -6.37 0.28
C LYS A 55 -2.79 -5.24 0.23
N THR A 56 -2.43 -4.69 1.39
CA THR A 56 -1.39 -3.65 1.52
C THR A 56 -0.04 -4.15 1.04
N GLU A 57 0.39 -5.33 1.47
CA GLU A 57 1.64 -5.95 1.02
C GLU A 57 1.68 -6.15 -0.49
N MET A 58 0.58 -6.65 -1.07
CA MET A 58 0.46 -6.82 -2.52
C MET A 58 0.58 -5.47 -3.23
N PHE A 59 -0.06 -4.41 -2.74
CA PHE A 59 0.02 -3.08 -3.34
C PHE A 59 1.43 -2.50 -3.21
N LEU A 60 2.08 -2.63 -2.07
CA LEU A 60 3.47 -2.23 -1.87
C LEU A 60 4.42 -2.96 -2.82
N LYS A 61 4.27 -4.26 -2.96
CA LYS A 61 5.09 -5.07 -3.88
C LYS A 61 4.90 -4.68 -5.35
N THR A 62 3.66 -4.41 -5.74
CA THR A 62 3.33 -4.04 -7.13
C THR A 62 3.62 -2.59 -7.46
N SER A 63 3.66 -1.70 -6.47
CA SER A 63 3.91 -0.26 -6.64
C SER A 63 5.31 0.07 -7.18
N LYS A 64 6.29 -0.81 -6.92
CA LYS A 64 7.69 -0.63 -7.32
C LYS A 64 8.29 0.71 -6.87
N LEU A 65 7.88 1.19 -5.69
CA LEU A 65 8.44 2.39 -5.10
C LEU A 65 9.97 2.29 -5.00
N ARG A 66 10.64 3.39 -5.31
CA ARG A 66 12.11 3.43 -5.31
C ARG A 66 12.71 3.35 -3.91
N TYR A 67 12.03 3.95 -2.93
CA TYR A 67 12.44 3.99 -1.54
C TYR A 67 11.36 3.39 -0.64
N SER A 68 11.80 2.69 0.41
CA SER A 68 10.91 2.25 1.51
C SER A 68 10.77 3.38 2.53
N ALA A 69 10.24 4.53 2.06
CA ALA A 69 10.05 5.73 2.87
C ALA A 69 8.72 5.66 3.62
N MET A 70 8.70 6.11 4.87
CA MET A 70 7.47 6.32 5.65
C MET A 70 7.17 7.81 5.74
N ILE A 71 5.91 8.16 6.00
CA ILE A 71 5.51 9.56 6.19
C ILE A 71 6.21 10.15 7.42
N GLU A 72 6.39 9.34 8.45
CA GLU A 72 7.04 9.68 9.70
C GLU A 72 8.53 10.03 9.52
N ASP A 73 9.17 9.46 8.49
CA ASP A 73 10.59 9.74 8.17
C ASP A 73 10.77 11.05 7.39
N VAL A 74 9.68 11.72 7.00
CA VAL A 74 9.75 12.97 6.27
C VAL A 74 10.00 14.12 7.23
N ALA A 75 11.21 14.66 7.20
CA ALA A 75 11.53 15.83 8.01
C ALA A 75 10.80 17.08 7.47
N CYS A 76 10.01 17.72 8.33
CA CYS A 76 9.35 18.99 8.09
C CYS A 76 10.19 20.14 8.66
N GLY A 77 10.07 21.34 8.08
CA GLY A 77 10.73 22.55 8.57
C GLY A 77 10.81 23.64 7.52
N ALA A 78 11.16 24.84 7.97
CA ALA A 78 11.28 26.03 7.12
C ALA A 78 12.27 25.84 5.96
N GLU A 79 13.38 25.12 6.22
CA GLU A 79 14.40 24.83 5.21
C GLU A 79 13.88 23.95 4.05
N ARG A 80 12.89 23.14 4.33
CA ARG A 80 12.28 22.22 3.34
C ARG A 80 10.99 22.77 2.73
N ASN A 81 10.51 23.87 3.24
CA ASN A 81 9.27 24.53 2.81
C ASN A 81 8.07 23.58 2.81
N ILE A 82 8.01 22.68 3.80
CA ILE A 82 6.88 21.80 4.07
C ILE A 82 6.57 21.82 5.56
N THR A 83 5.34 22.15 5.92
CA THR A 83 4.90 22.15 7.32
C THR A 83 4.36 20.77 7.73
N THR A 84 4.30 20.51 9.02
CA THR A 84 3.70 19.27 9.56
C THR A 84 2.24 19.16 9.19
N GLU A 85 1.51 20.27 9.14
CA GLU A 85 0.09 20.31 8.76
C GLU A 85 -0.09 19.93 7.28
N GLN A 86 0.77 20.49 6.40
CA GLN A 86 0.75 20.12 4.98
C GLN A 86 1.08 18.64 4.77
N LEU A 87 2.07 18.12 5.50
CA LEU A 87 2.41 16.70 5.43
C LEU A 87 1.25 15.82 5.93
N ALA A 88 0.59 16.19 7.02
CA ALA A 88 -0.57 15.48 7.54
C ALA A 88 -1.74 15.47 6.53
N ALA A 89 -2.00 16.61 5.88
CA ALA A 89 -3.01 16.69 4.82
C ALA A 89 -2.67 15.81 3.60
N LEU A 90 -1.40 15.68 3.25
CA LEU A 90 -0.96 14.78 2.19
C LEU A 90 -1.04 13.31 2.62
N ALA A 91 -0.77 13.01 3.89
CA ALA A 91 -0.83 11.66 4.46
C ALA A 91 -2.24 11.07 4.50
N ASP A 92 -3.28 11.91 4.56
CA ASP A 92 -4.68 11.47 4.44
C ASP A 92 -5.03 10.94 3.04
N CYS A 93 -4.24 11.28 2.02
CA CYS A 93 -4.44 10.87 0.63
C CYS A 93 -5.84 11.22 0.06
N SER A 94 -6.54 12.19 0.64
CA SER A 94 -7.87 12.63 0.20
C SER A 94 -7.87 13.20 -1.22
N PHE A 95 -6.74 13.76 -1.66
CA PHE A 95 -6.54 14.25 -3.04
C PHE A 95 -6.76 13.14 -4.08
N ILE A 96 -6.46 11.86 -3.77
CA ILE A 96 -6.71 10.74 -4.67
C ILE A 96 -8.21 10.54 -4.89
N ARG A 97 -9.02 10.61 -3.81
CA ARG A 97 -10.48 10.48 -3.89
C ARG A 97 -11.14 11.66 -4.62
N ARG A 98 -10.53 12.85 -4.54
CA ARG A 98 -10.98 14.05 -5.24
C ARG A 98 -10.46 14.15 -6.68
N HIS A 99 -9.69 13.16 -7.13
CA HIS A 99 -9.05 13.14 -8.46
C HIS A 99 -8.17 14.37 -8.73
N GLU A 100 -7.48 14.86 -7.69
CA GLU A 100 -6.58 15.99 -7.77
C GLU A 100 -5.15 15.54 -8.06
N ASN A 101 -4.41 16.37 -8.77
CA ASN A 101 -3.00 16.14 -9.05
C ASN A 101 -2.10 16.83 -8.01
N LEU A 102 -1.07 16.12 -7.56
CA LEU A 102 -0.05 16.66 -6.67
C LEU A 102 1.25 16.91 -7.46
N LEU A 103 1.71 18.16 -7.47
CA LEU A 103 2.98 18.55 -8.10
C LEU A 103 4.02 18.86 -7.02
N ILE A 104 5.13 18.10 -7.00
CA ILE A 104 6.23 18.28 -6.06
C ILE A 104 7.42 18.91 -6.80
N GLN A 105 7.70 20.17 -6.53
CA GLN A 105 8.80 20.94 -7.13
C GLN A 105 9.90 21.27 -6.11
N GLY A 106 11.12 21.47 -6.58
CA GLY A 106 12.25 21.88 -5.74
C GLY A 106 13.60 21.52 -6.37
N LYS A 107 14.69 21.99 -5.76
CA LYS A 107 16.08 21.79 -6.22
C LYS A 107 16.43 20.28 -6.26
N CYS A 108 17.45 19.94 -7.03
CA CYS A 108 17.99 18.57 -7.02
C CYS A 108 18.49 18.20 -5.61
N GLY A 109 18.29 16.96 -5.19
CA GLY A 109 18.74 16.48 -3.87
C GLY A 109 17.84 16.85 -2.69
N CYS A 110 16.81 17.71 -2.82
CA CYS A 110 15.96 18.13 -1.69
C CYS A 110 14.92 17.08 -1.20
N GLY A 111 15.00 15.83 -1.65
CA GLY A 111 14.14 14.75 -1.14
C GLY A 111 12.78 14.59 -1.81
N LYS A 112 12.49 15.24 -2.95
CA LYS A 112 11.20 15.12 -3.66
C LYS A 112 10.76 13.68 -3.91
N THR A 113 11.66 12.86 -4.41
CA THR A 113 11.37 11.45 -4.70
C THR A 113 11.12 10.64 -3.42
N PHE A 114 11.81 10.99 -2.33
CA PHE A 114 11.58 10.37 -1.02
C PHE A 114 10.17 10.69 -0.53
N LEU A 115 9.79 11.97 -0.54
CA LEU A 115 8.44 12.41 -0.19
C LEU A 115 7.36 11.73 -1.05
N ALA A 116 7.56 11.69 -2.38
CA ALA A 116 6.63 11.01 -3.28
C ALA A 116 6.49 9.50 -2.98
N CYS A 117 7.60 8.82 -2.62
CA CYS A 117 7.56 7.42 -2.21
C CYS A 117 6.87 7.24 -0.85
N ALA A 118 7.07 8.16 0.11
CA ALA A 118 6.40 8.13 1.40
C ALA A 118 4.87 8.26 1.24
N ILE A 119 4.41 9.22 0.42
CA ILE A 119 3.00 9.39 0.08
C ILE A 119 2.46 8.14 -0.64
N GLY A 120 3.22 7.59 -1.60
CA GLY A 120 2.83 6.38 -2.32
C GLY A 120 2.70 5.15 -1.41
N ARG A 121 3.59 4.99 -0.43
CA ARG A 121 3.50 3.95 0.58
C ARG A 121 2.25 4.13 1.45
N GLN A 122 2.01 5.35 1.90
CA GLN A 122 0.83 5.69 2.69
C GLN A 122 -0.47 5.40 1.91
N ALA A 123 -0.51 5.77 0.63
CA ALA A 123 -1.64 5.44 -0.25
C ALA A 123 -1.89 3.92 -0.33
N CYS A 124 -0.83 3.11 -0.47
CA CYS A 124 -0.96 1.64 -0.44
C CYS A 124 -1.54 1.14 0.89
N THR A 125 -1.10 1.70 2.03
CA THR A 125 -1.61 1.36 3.38
C THR A 125 -3.09 1.71 3.54
N LEU A 126 -3.53 2.81 2.93
CA LEU A 126 -4.92 3.23 2.89
C LEU A 126 -5.76 2.46 1.85
N GLY A 127 -5.15 1.53 1.13
CA GLY A 127 -5.82 0.63 0.20
C GLY A 127 -5.93 1.12 -1.23
N PHE A 128 -5.19 2.18 -1.60
CA PHE A 128 -5.08 2.69 -2.98
C PHE A 128 -4.00 1.94 -3.74
N ARG A 129 -4.33 1.49 -4.94
CA ARG A 129 -3.36 0.87 -5.84
C ARG A 129 -2.45 1.93 -6.44
N THR A 130 -1.17 1.87 -6.10
CA THR A 130 -0.16 2.85 -6.49
C THR A 130 0.86 2.24 -7.43
N VAL A 131 1.37 3.01 -8.38
CA VAL A 131 2.51 2.64 -9.23
C VAL A 131 3.51 3.79 -9.33
N TYR A 132 4.81 3.44 -9.21
CA TYR A 132 5.92 4.37 -9.41
C TYR A 132 6.53 4.20 -10.80
N LEU A 133 6.67 5.29 -11.53
CA LEU A 133 7.21 5.35 -12.87
C LEU A 133 8.44 6.28 -12.93
N ASN A 134 9.57 5.71 -13.37
CA ASN A 134 10.69 6.51 -13.84
C ASN A 134 10.39 6.93 -15.28
N MET A 135 10.28 8.23 -15.55
CA MET A 135 9.83 8.74 -16.86
C MET A 135 10.71 8.29 -18.01
N ASN A 136 12.04 8.28 -17.84
CA ASN A 136 12.93 7.87 -18.93
C ASN A 136 12.68 6.41 -19.33
N ARG A 137 12.66 5.51 -18.33
CA ARG A 137 12.35 4.09 -18.57
C ARG A 137 10.92 3.88 -19.06
N PHE A 138 10.00 4.73 -18.66
CA PHE A 138 8.61 4.64 -19.10
C PHE A 138 8.47 5.00 -20.56
N ILE A 139 9.15 6.05 -21.05
CA ILE A 139 9.19 6.45 -22.47
C ILE A 139 9.80 5.32 -23.32
N GLU A 140 10.92 4.74 -22.89
CA GLU A 140 11.54 3.60 -23.57
C GLU A 140 10.55 2.43 -23.68
N LYS A 141 9.85 2.12 -22.58
CA LYS A 141 8.84 1.06 -22.55
C LYS A 141 7.65 1.34 -23.47
N ILE A 142 7.21 2.60 -23.58
CA ILE A 142 6.16 3.01 -24.54
C ILE A 142 6.63 2.71 -25.96
N THR A 143 7.84 3.11 -26.33
CA THR A 143 8.38 2.88 -27.66
C THR A 143 8.42 1.38 -28.01
N LEU A 144 8.95 0.55 -27.09
CA LEU A 144 8.98 -0.91 -27.27
C LEU A 144 7.56 -1.50 -27.37
N SER A 145 6.66 -1.08 -26.50
CA SER A 145 5.28 -1.60 -26.48
C SER A 145 4.48 -1.29 -27.76
N LYS A 146 4.81 -0.20 -28.44
CA LYS A 146 4.22 0.11 -29.75
C LYS A 146 4.74 -0.82 -30.85
N LEU A 147 6.02 -1.21 -30.77
CA LEU A 147 6.60 -2.17 -31.70
C LEU A 147 6.03 -3.59 -31.52
N ASP A 148 5.82 -3.99 -30.27
CA ASP A 148 5.33 -5.31 -29.90
C ASP A 148 3.79 -5.42 -29.88
N ASN A 149 3.05 -4.39 -30.31
CA ASN A 149 1.58 -4.30 -30.23
C ASN A 149 0.99 -4.55 -28.83
N THR A 150 1.77 -4.27 -27.76
CA THR A 150 1.34 -4.44 -26.35
C THR A 150 0.92 -3.13 -25.69
N PHE A 151 0.95 -2.02 -26.42
CA PHE A 151 0.68 -0.67 -25.90
C PHE A 151 -0.68 -0.57 -25.19
N LEU A 152 -1.75 -1.07 -25.81
CA LEU A 152 -3.09 -1.03 -25.21
C LEU A 152 -3.15 -1.80 -23.88
N LYS A 153 -2.50 -2.96 -23.80
CA LYS A 153 -2.41 -3.74 -22.56
C LYS A 153 -1.67 -2.97 -21.45
N MET A 154 -0.64 -2.23 -21.83
CA MET A 154 0.13 -1.38 -20.90
C MET A 154 -0.75 -0.24 -20.37
N ILE A 155 -1.48 0.47 -21.22
CA ILE A 155 -2.39 1.55 -20.81
C ILE A 155 -3.47 1.01 -19.88
N THR A 156 -4.16 -0.07 -20.26
CA THR A 156 -5.19 -0.70 -19.41
C THR A 156 -4.63 -1.15 -18.05
N SER A 157 -3.35 -1.51 -18.00
CA SER A 157 -2.69 -1.83 -16.72
C SER A 157 -2.44 -0.59 -15.86
N LEU A 158 -2.16 0.58 -16.46
CA LEU A 158 -1.97 1.84 -15.75
C LEU A 158 -3.30 2.40 -15.23
N GLU A 159 -4.36 2.31 -16.02
CA GLU A 159 -5.71 2.75 -15.65
C GLU A 159 -6.27 2.07 -14.40
N LYS A 160 -5.75 0.87 -14.06
CA LYS A 160 -6.14 0.13 -12.86
C LYS A 160 -5.55 0.69 -11.57
N ASN A 161 -4.70 1.70 -11.64
CA ASN A 161 -4.06 2.30 -10.47
C ASN A 161 -4.79 3.58 -10.06
N ASP A 162 -4.97 3.75 -8.75
CA ASP A 162 -5.59 4.94 -8.16
C ASP A 162 -4.60 6.11 -8.09
N LEU A 163 -3.29 5.80 -7.96
CA LEU A 163 -2.22 6.78 -7.89
C LEU A 163 -1.05 6.40 -8.80
N ILE A 164 -0.65 7.32 -9.66
CA ILE A 164 0.55 7.20 -10.49
C ILE A 164 1.58 8.22 -10.01
N ILE A 165 2.73 7.75 -9.56
CA ILE A 165 3.87 8.60 -9.19
C ILE A 165 4.84 8.64 -10.35
N SER A 166 4.94 9.80 -11.00
CA SER A 166 5.83 10.03 -12.13
C SER A 166 7.02 10.88 -11.69
N VAL A 167 8.24 10.36 -11.83
CA VAL A 167 9.46 11.07 -11.46
C VAL A 167 10.33 11.29 -12.70
N SER A 168 10.57 12.57 -13.00
CA SER A 168 11.48 13.00 -14.06
C SER A 168 12.86 13.29 -13.46
N TYR A 169 13.90 12.68 -14.00
CA TYR A 169 15.28 13.04 -13.70
C TYR A 169 15.79 13.94 -14.84
N THR A 170 15.54 15.23 -14.73
CA THR A 170 16.27 16.20 -15.55
C THR A 170 17.67 16.32 -14.98
N HIS A 171 18.62 15.57 -15.51
CA HIS A 171 20.01 15.98 -15.43
C HIS A 171 20.15 17.22 -16.32
N LEU A 172 20.12 18.40 -15.71
CA LEU A 172 20.73 19.56 -16.34
C LEU A 172 22.23 19.24 -16.45
N ARG A 173 22.66 18.91 -17.67
CA ARG A 173 24.08 18.95 -18.02
C ARG A 173 24.54 20.39 -18.09
#